data_c0f2ea3e7ed17e1cc057cbe4e5fa5efb
#
_entry.id   c0f2ea3e7ed17e1cc057cbe4e5fa5efb
#
_cell.length_a   1.000
_cell.length_b   1.000
_cell.length_c   1.000
_cell.angle_alpha   90.00
_cell.angle_beta   90.00
_cell.angle_gamma   90.00
#
_symmetry.space_group_name_H-M   'P 1'
#
loop_
_entity.id
_entity.type
_entity.pdbx_description
1 polymer ?
#
loop_
_entity_poly.entity_id
_entity_poly.type
_entity_poly.pdbx_seq_one_letter_code
_entity_poly.pdbx_strand_id
1 'polypeptide(L)'
;MPELKFPIYLDHHATTPVDPRVFEAMKPFFTENFGNASSLDHTFGSDASVAVQKARETIADAIGAKNEEIIFTSGATESDNLALTGVMEKNKDRGNHLITCVTEHKAILDTAKHLEGQGFAVTYLPVNEFGEVNLEELQNAITDKTILISIMAANNEIGTIADVAEIGKIAHENDVFFHTDAAQAVGHIPIDVNKMNIDLMSFSSHKIYGPKGIGALFVRSLKPRVKLDSIMFGGGQEQNIRSGTLNVPGIVGFGKAIEIARKDMESENERLRKWTGMMLSKFEKIGGKLNGHPEKRLAHNLNVRFEGIESKAIINTVSKKIAISAGSACTTQIVEPSHVLLALGLAEDETHSSIRIGCGR
;
A
#
# COMPACT_ATOMS: atom_id res chain seq x y z
N MET A 1 -32.38 3.82 15.98
CA MET A 1 -31.19 3.40 15.19
C MET A 1 -30.99 4.49 14.16
N PRO A 2 -29.75 4.90 13.85
CA PRO A 2 -29.55 5.82 12.75
C PRO A 2 -30.08 5.21 11.45
N GLU A 3 -30.70 6.05 10.62
CA GLU A 3 -31.26 5.63 9.34
C GLU A 3 -30.13 5.12 8.44
N LEU A 4 -30.25 3.90 7.90
CA LEU A 4 -29.25 3.31 7.01
C LEU A 4 -29.24 4.09 5.69
N LYS A 5 -28.09 4.71 5.37
CA LYS A 5 -27.87 5.37 4.09
C LYS A 5 -27.43 4.34 3.06
N PHE A 6 -28.07 4.33 1.91
CA PHE A 6 -27.72 3.47 0.78
C PHE A 6 -27.06 4.28 -0.34
N PRO A 7 -26.12 3.67 -1.13
CA PRO A 7 -25.58 2.33 -0.93
C PRO A 7 -24.63 2.26 0.27
N ILE A 8 -24.57 1.10 0.95
CA ILE A 8 -23.55 0.81 1.95
C ILE A 8 -22.20 0.64 1.22
N TYR A 9 -21.19 1.43 1.59
CA TYR A 9 -19.90 1.39 0.97
C TYR A 9 -19.06 0.24 1.53
N LEU A 10 -18.73 -0.74 0.69
CA LEU A 10 -17.92 -1.92 0.99
C LEU A 10 -16.75 -2.08 0.00
N ASP A 11 -16.14 -0.97 -0.40
CA ASP A 11 -14.96 -0.97 -1.29
C ASP A 11 -13.77 -0.20 -0.66
N HIS A 12 -13.54 -0.42 0.65
CA HIS A 12 -12.52 0.29 1.40
C HIS A 12 -11.07 -0.03 0.95
N HIS A 13 -10.88 -1.09 0.16
CA HIS A 13 -9.60 -1.36 -0.50
C HIS A 13 -9.29 -0.39 -1.66
N ALA A 14 -10.32 0.16 -2.32
CA ALA A 14 -10.11 1.17 -3.35
C ALA A 14 -9.73 2.51 -2.72
N THR A 15 -10.51 2.97 -1.76
CA THR A 15 -10.27 4.20 -0.97
C THR A 15 -11.18 4.23 0.25
N THR A 16 -10.85 5.07 1.22
CA THR A 16 -11.71 5.30 2.38
C THR A 16 -12.22 6.76 2.41
N PRO A 17 -13.35 7.05 3.06
CA PRO A 17 -13.72 8.42 3.38
C PRO A 17 -12.71 9.01 4.37
N VAL A 18 -12.54 10.33 4.36
CA VAL A 18 -11.74 11.00 5.38
C VAL A 18 -12.47 10.94 6.72
N ASP A 19 -11.79 10.47 7.79
CA ASP A 19 -12.33 10.47 9.14
C ASP A 19 -12.64 11.93 9.57
N PRO A 20 -13.82 12.22 10.16
CA PRO A 20 -14.14 13.57 10.61
C PRO A 20 -13.08 14.19 11.53
N ARG A 21 -12.44 13.39 12.40
CA ARG A 21 -11.37 13.85 13.30
C ARG A 21 -10.11 14.25 12.51
N VAL A 22 -9.84 13.57 11.38
CA VAL A 22 -8.75 13.91 10.45
C VAL A 22 -9.08 15.20 9.72
N PHE A 23 -10.30 15.34 9.21
CA PHE A 23 -10.74 16.53 8.50
C PHE A 23 -10.64 17.79 9.39
N GLU A 24 -11.11 17.72 10.64
CA GLU A 24 -11.00 18.83 11.59
C GLU A 24 -9.53 19.18 11.91
N ALA A 25 -8.63 18.21 11.99
CA ALA A 25 -7.20 18.48 12.17
C ALA A 25 -6.55 19.18 10.95
N MET A 26 -7.03 18.90 9.74
CA MET A 26 -6.53 19.51 8.49
C MET A 26 -7.03 20.94 8.29
N LYS A 27 -8.27 21.20 8.69
CA LYS A 27 -9.04 22.39 8.33
C LYS A 27 -8.32 23.73 8.58
N PRO A 28 -7.65 23.98 9.72
CA PRO A 28 -6.95 25.24 9.95
C PRO A 28 -5.82 25.52 8.96
N PHE A 29 -5.22 24.47 8.39
CA PHE A 29 -4.08 24.61 7.48
C PHE A 29 -4.46 25.01 6.04
N PHE A 30 -5.75 25.13 5.73
CA PHE A 30 -6.22 25.65 4.46
C PHE A 30 -6.39 27.18 4.47
N THR A 31 -6.75 27.78 5.62
CA THR A 31 -7.19 29.18 5.67
C THR A 31 -6.54 30.01 6.77
N GLU A 32 -6.17 29.40 7.89
CA GLU A 32 -5.64 30.10 9.07
C GLU A 32 -4.11 29.92 9.14
N ASN A 33 -3.64 28.66 9.17
CA ASN A 33 -2.22 28.28 9.29
C ASN A 33 -1.64 27.87 7.93
N PHE A 34 -1.92 28.62 6.87
CA PHE A 34 -1.64 28.30 5.46
C PHE A 34 -0.17 28.49 5.05
N GLY A 35 0.74 28.69 5.99
CA GLY A 35 2.15 29.00 5.71
C GLY A 35 2.88 27.92 4.91
N ASN A 36 3.88 28.32 4.14
CA ASN A 36 4.81 27.40 3.49
C ASN A 36 5.85 26.93 4.51
N ALA A 37 5.93 25.64 4.77
CA ALA A 37 6.85 25.05 5.75
C ALA A 37 8.34 25.30 5.47
N SER A 38 8.70 25.79 4.27
CA SER A 38 10.07 26.18 3.92
C SER A 38 10.40 27.65 4.23
N SER A 39 9.40 28.47 4.57
CA SER A 39 9.57 29.92 4.85
C SER A 39 9.74 30.16 6.33
N LEU A 40 10.94 29.93 6.85
CA LEU A 40 11.23 29.98 8.30
C LEU A 40 11.42 31.40 8.86
N ASP A 41 11.40 32.44 8.01
CA ASP A 41 11.66 33.85 8.41
C ASP A 41 10.46 34.53 9.10
N HIS A 42 9.30 33.85 9.16
CA HIS A 42 8.07 34.34 9.78
C HIS A 42 7.23 33.23 10.41
N THR A 43 6.36 33.59 11.34
CA THR A 43 5.55 32.62 12.13
C THR A 43 4.68 31.70 11.28
N PHE A 44 4.06 32.18 10.20
CA PHE A 44 3.25 31.35 9.32
C PHE A 44 4.02 30.14 8.79
N GLY A 45 5.25 30.34 8.37
CA GLY A 45 6.08 29.25 7.84
C GLY A 45 6.64 28.35 8.94
N SER A 46 7.09 28.92 10.05
CA SER A 46 7.59 28.15 11.21
C SER A 46 6.48 27.27 11.82
N ASP A 47 5.25 27.77 11.95
CA ASP A 47 4.11 27.01 12.45
C ASP A 47 3.75 25.84 11.53
N ALA A 48 3.76 26.09 10.21
CA ALA A 48 3.57 25.04 9.20
C ALA A 48 4.69 23.99 9.28
N SER A 49 5.96 24.40 9.45
CA SER A 49 7.10 23.50 9.62
C SER A 49 6.95 22.63 10.86
N VAL A 50 6.57 23.21 12.00
CA VAL A 50 6.33 22.48 13.26
C VAL A 50 5.23 21.43 13.08
N ALA A 51 4.13 21.79 12.39
CA ALA A 51 3.03 20.86 12.13
C ALA A 51 3.47 19.68 11.24
N VAL A 52 4.27 19.96 10.20
CA VAL A 52 4.86 18.94 9.33
C VAL A 52 5.76 17.99 10.12
N GLN A 53 6.66 18.53 10.97
CA GLN A 53 7.58 17.71 11.76
C GLN A 53 6.81 16.83 12.76
N LYS A 54 5.80 17.35 13.43
CA LYS A 54 4.96 16.56 14.34
C LYS A 54 4.23 15.42 13.63
N ALA A 55 3.70 15.67 12.43
CA ALA A 55 3.08 14.60 11.63
C ALA A 55 4.11 13.55 11.21
N ARG A 56 5.33 13.97 10.83
CA ARG A 56 6.45 13.10 10.47
C ARG A 56 6.85 12.20 11.63
N GLU A 57 6.99 12.75 12.85
CA GLU A 57 7.26 11.99 14.08
C GLU A 57 6.19 10.94 14.33
N THR A 58 4.91 11.33 14.26
CA THR A 58 3.79 10.42 14.48
C THR A 58 3.81 9.25 13.49
N ILE A 59 4.14 9.52 12.22
CA ILE A 59 4.23 8.50 11.17
C ILE A 59 5.46 7.59 11.42
N ALA A 60 6.60 8.17 11.72
CA ALA A 60 7.83 7.42 12.02
C ALA A 60 7.64 6.48 13.21
N ASP A 61 7.09 6.98 14.32
CA ASP A 61 6.80 6.20 15.53
C ASP A 61 5.82 5.03 15.26
N ALA A 62 4.89 5.22 14.32
CA ALA A 62 3.90 4.20 14.01
C ALA A 62 4.50 2.95 13.35
N ILE A 63 5.65 3.09 12.70
CA ILE A 63 6.33 2.01 11.97
C ILE A 63 7.71 1.66 12.52
N GLY A 64 8.12 2.29 13.64
CA GLY A 64 9.43 2.08 14.26
C GLY A 64 10.60 2.71 13.52
N ALA A 65 10.33 3.74 12.70
CA ALA A 65 11.34 4.50 11.94
C ALA A 65 11.82 5.75 12.69
N LYS A 66 12.86 6.41 12.16
CA LYS A 66 13.28 7.74 12.56
C LYS A 66 12.60 8.81 11.71
N ASN A 67 12.52 10.04 12.23
CA ASN A 67 11.88 11.15 11.52
C ASN A 67 12.51 11.43 10.15
N GLU A 68 13.82 11.44 10.09
CA GLU A 68 14.59 11.67 8.86
C GLU A 68 14.44 10.55 7.80
N GLU A 69 13.84 9.42 8.15
CA GLU A 69 13.61 8.29 7.25
C GLU A 69 12.25 8.36 6.53
N ILE A 70 11.42 9.33 6.88
CA ILE A 70 10.11 9.54 6.25
C ILE A 70 10.21 10.62 5.18
N ILE A 71 9.86 10.29 3.95
CA ILE A 71 9.80 11.20 2.80
C ILE A 71 8.34 11.32 2.36
N PHE A 72 7.77 12.52 2.40
CA PHE A 72 6.40 12.75 1.94
C PHE A 72 6.31 12.73 0.41
N THR A 73 5.29 12.06 -0.08
CA THR A 73 4.96 11.90 -1.50
C THR A 73 3.48 12.21 -1.74
N SER A 74 2.99 12.13 -2.97
CA SER A 74 1.56 12.28 -3.28
C SER A 74 0.73 11.02 -3.04
N GLY A 75 1.35 9.90 -2.74
CA GLY A 75 0.69 8.60 -2.51
C GLY A 75 1.63 7.43 -2.74
N ALA A 76 1.14 6.21 -2.52
CA ALA A 76 1.93 4.98 -2.68
C ALA A 76 2.51 4.84 -4.09
N THR A 77 1.77 5.14 -5.15
CA THR A 77 2.27 5.08 -6.53
C THR A 77 3.52 5.93 -6.76
N GLU A 78 3.57 7.18 -6.24
CA GLU A 78 4.78 7.99 -6.32
C GLU A 78 5.90 7.39 -5.48
N SER A 79 5.58 6.88 -4.28
CA SER A 79 6.55 6.24 -3.39
C SER A 79 7.19 5.01 -4.03
N ASP A 80 6.38 4.14 -4.67
CA ASP A 80 6.84 2.94 -5.38
C ASP A 80 7.77 3.29 -6.53
N ASN A 81 7.36 4.24 -7.37
CA ASN A 81 8.18 4.71 -8.48
C ASN A 81 9.52 5.29 -7.99
N LEU A 82 9.49 6.11 -6.94
CA LEU A 82 10.67 6.71 -6.34
C LEU A 82 11.59 5.65 -5.72
N ALA A 83 11.04 4.67 -5.02
CA ALA A 83 11.79 3.58 -4.41
C ALA A 83 12.49 2.74 -5.48
N LEU A 84 11.73 2.18 -6.43
CA LEU A 84 12.29 1.27 -7.43
C LEU A 84 13.26 2.00 -8.36
N THR A 85 12.80 3.04 -9.04
CA THR A 85 13.63 3.78 -10.01
C THR A 85 14.84 4.43 -9.31
N GLY A 86 14.61 5.11 -8.19
CA GLY A 86 15.68 5.81 -7.48
C GLY A 86 16.77 4.88 -6.94
N VAL A 87 16.39 3.71 -6.40
CA VAL A 87 17.36 2.74 -5.88
C VAL A 87 18.11 2.05 -7.03
N MET A 88 17.40 1.60 -8.07
CA MET A 88 18.01 0.88 -9.18
C MET A 88 19.00 1.78 -9.92
N GLU A 89 18.64 3.01 -10.26
CA GLU A 89 19.54 3.97 -10.91
C GLU A 89 20.76 4.33 -10.04
N LYS A 90 20.54 4.57 -8.74
CA LYS A 90 21.60 4.95 -7.80
C LYS A 90 22.64 3.88 -7.58
N ASN A 91 22.24 2.62 -7.68
CA ASN A 91 23.09 1.47 -7.35
C ASN A 91 23.48 0.64 -8.59
N LYS A 92 23.30 1.13 -9.81
CA LYS A 92 23.57 0.41 -11.06
C LYS A 92 25.04 -0.07 -11.20
N ASP A 93 25.97 0.56 -10.49
CA ASP A 93 27.36 0.09 -10.44
C ASP A 93 27.55 -1.19 -9.59
N ARG A 94 26.59 -1.52 -8.70
CA ARG A 94 26.59 -2.75 -7.89
C ARG A 94 25.97 -3.93 -8.62
N GLY A 95 25.03 -3.66 -9.52
CA GLY A 95 24.28 -4.68 -10.23
C GLY A 95 23.20 -4.06 -11.11
N ASN A 96 22.31 -4.91 -11.65
CA ASN A 96 21.24 -4.46 -12.51
C ASN A 96 19.97 -5.33 -12.37
N HIS A 97 19.79 -6.04 -11.26
CA HIS A 97 18.70 -7.00 -11.10
C HIS A 97 17.73 -6.59 -9.99
N LEU A 98 16.44 -6.58 -10.32
CA LEU A 98 15.28 -6.40 -9.44
C LEU A 98 14.52 -7.72 -9.34
N ILE A 99 14.11 -8.11 -8.13
CA ILE A 99 13.18 -9.22 -7.93
C ILE A 99 11.85 -8.62 -7.43
N THR A 100 10.75 -9.03 -8.04
CA THR A 100 9.40 -8.65 -7.62
C THR A 100 8.44 -9.84 -7.76
N CYS A 101 7.14 -9.64 -7.53
CA CYS A 101 6.13 -10.68 -7.57
C CYS A 101 5.08 -10.38 -8.66
N VAL A 102 4.53 -11.42 -9.30
CA VAL A 102 3.49 -11.29 -10.34
C VAL A 102 2.17 -10.72 -9.82
N THR A 103 1.92 -10.73 -8.51
CA THR A 103 0.69 -10.23 -7.88
C THR A 103 0.79 -8.80 -7.33
N GLU A 104 1.88 -8.10 -7.63
CA GLU A 104 2.09 -6.71 -7.21
C GLU A 104 1.03 -5.76 -7.79
N HIS A 105 0.89 -4.60 -7.15
CA HIS A 105 0.11 -3.50 -7.72
C HIS A 105 0.76 -2.99 -9.01
N LYS A 106 -0.04 -2.47 -9.94
CA LYS A 106 0.46 -1.93 -11.23
C LYS A 106 1.54 -0.85 -11.05
N ALA A 107 1.53 -0.09 -9.96
CA ALA A 107 2.59 0.88 -9.65
C ALA A 107 3.99 0.23 -9.56
N ILE A 108 4.07 -1.02 -9.09
CA ILE A 108 5.32 -1.82 -9.07
C ILE A 108 5.56 -2.47 -10.42
N LEU A 109 4.56 -3.19 -10.98
CA LEU A 109 4.72 -3.95 -12.22
C LEU A 109 5.08 -3.05 -13.42
N ASP A 110 4.39 -1.91 -13.57
CA ASP A 110 4.64 -0.99 -14.68
C ASP A 110 5.99 -0.27 -14.51
N THR A 111 6.40 0.04 -13.25
CA THR A 111 7.73 0.59 -12.97
C THR A 111 8.83 -0.45 -13.23
N ALA A 112 8.62 -1.71 -12.84
CA ALA A 112 9.55 -2.80 -13.14
C ALA A 112 9.72 -3.00 -14.66
N LYS A 113 8.62 -2.99 -15.40
CA LYS A 113 8.64 -3.04 -16.87
C LYS A 113 9.34 -1.84 -17.50
N HIS A 114 9.19 -0.65 -16.94
CA HIS A 114 9.92 0.54 -17.37
C HIS A 114 11.43 0.36 -17.17
N LEU A 115 11.85 -0.18 -16.03
CA LEU A 115 13.25 -0.48 -15.74
C LEU A 115 13.83 -1.55 -16.69
N GLU A 116 13.07 -2.58 -17.09
CA GLU A 116 13.47 -3.53 -18.13
C GLU A 116 13.79 -2.79 -19.45
N GLY A 117 12.94 -1.83 -19.83
CA GLY A 117 13.17 -0.97 -20.99
C GLY A 117 14.45 -0.12 -20.91
N GLN A 118 14.96 0.10 -19.72
CA GLN A 118 16.22 0.80 -19.45
C GLN A 118 17.44 -0.13 -19.32
N GLY A 119 17.25 -1.44 -19.46
CA GLY A 119 18.33 -2.45 -19.44
C GLY A 119 18.57 -3.11 -18.09
N PHE A 120 17.70 -2.90 -17.11
CA PHE A 120 17.70 -3.69 -15.88
C PHE A 120 17.08 -5.07 -16.11
N ALA A 121 17.56 -6.07 -15.42
CA ALA A 121 16.95 -7.39 -15.38
C ALA A 121 15.87 -7.43 -14.29
N VAL A 122 14.73 -8.05 -14.57
CA VAL A 122 13.66 -8.23 -13.59
C VAL A 122 13.25 -9.69 -13.51
N THR A 123 13.19 -10.22 -12.28
CA THR A 123 12.59 -11.52 -12.01
C THR A 123 11.23 -11.31 -11.35
N TYR A 124 10.18 -11.87 -11.96
CA TYR A 124 8.81 -11.88 -11.42
C TYR A 124 8.55 -13.23 -10.78
N LEU A 125 8.55 -13.30 -9.46
CA LEU A 125 8.29 -14.53 -8.71
C LEU A 125 6.82 -14.94 -8.86
N PRO A 126 6.54 -16.21 -9.12
CA PRO A 126 5.19 -16.75 -9.06
C PRO A 126 4.69 -16.82 -7.61
N VAL A 127 3.40 -17.10 -7.47
CA VAL A 127 2.75 -17.34 -6.18
C VAL A 127 2.03 -18.68 -6.18
N ASN A 128 1.74 -19.21 -4.99
CA ASN A 128 0.87 -20.35 -4.82
C ASN A 128 -0.62 -19.96 -4.95
N GLU A 129 -1.52 -20.92 -4.83
CA GLU A 129 -2.98 -20.76 -4.88
C GLU A 129 -3.55 -19.80 -3.82
N PHE A 130 -2.77 -19.46 -2.79
CA PHE A 130 -3.11 -18.51 -1.74
C PHE A 130 -2.52 -17.11 -1.96
N GLY A 131 -1.70 -16.94 -3.01
CA GLY A 131 -1.02 -15.67 -3.30
C GLY A 131 0.24 -15.44 -2.46
N GLU A 132 0.85 -16.51 -1.93
CA GLU A 132 2.11 -16.44 -1.17
C GLU A 132 3.30 -16.73 -2.11
N VAL A 133 4.36 -15.94 -1.95
CA VAL A 133 5.65 -16.19 -2.63
C VAL A 133 6.37 -17.35 -1.93
N ASN A 134 6.98 -18.24 -2.71
CA ASN A 134 7.84 -19.29 -2.20
C ASN A 134 9.21 -18.70 -1.81
N LEU A 135 9.58 -18.81 -0.53
CA LEU A 135 10.82 -18.25 0.01
C LEU A 135 12.08 -18.95 -0.54
N GLU A 136 12.00 -20.24 -0.90
CA GLU A 136 13.11 -20.97 -1.53
C GLU A 136 13.32 -20.49 -2.97
N GLU A 137 12.23 -20.24 -3.73
CA GLU A 137 12.32 -19.63 -5.05
C GLU A 137 12.87 -18.21 -5.00
N LEU A 138 12.47 -17.41 -4.01
CA LEU A 138 13.05 -16.09 -3.77
C LEU A 138 14.56 -16.18 -3.53
N GLN A 139 15.00 -17.09 -2.64
CA GLN A 139 16.41 -17.29 -2.34
C GLN A 139 17.22 -17.71 -3.59
N ASN A 140 16.64 -18.60 -4.40
CA ASN A 140 17.27 -19.09 -5.63
C ASN A 140 17.32 -18.05 -6.77
N ALA A 141 16.41 -17.05 -6.74
CA ALA A 141 16.37 -15.97 -7.72
C ALA A 141 17.43 -14.88 -7.45
N ILE A 142 18.00 -14.82 -6.24
CA ILE A 142 19.03 -13.84 -5.88
C ILE A 142 20.34 -14.19 -6.60
N THR A 143 20.96 -13.19 -7.22
CA THR A 143 22.25 -13.26 -7.89
C THR A 143 23.21 -12.21 -7.36
N ASP A 144 24.47 -12.27 -7.75
CA ASP A 144 25.49 -11.23 -7.48
C ASP A 144 25.15 -9.85 -8.10
N LYS A 145 24.16 -9.80 -8.98
CA LYS A 145 23.65 -8.58 -9.63
C LYS A 145 22.36 -8.05 -8.99
N THR A 146 21.79 -8.74 -8.02
CA THR A 146 20.54 -8.32 -7.39
C THR A 146 20.78 -7.11 -6.48
N ILE A 147 20.03 -6.03 -6.74
CA ILE A 147 20.11 -4.77 -5.98
C ILE A 147 18.94 -4.67 -5.01
N LEU A 148 17.74 -5.03 -5.48
CA LEU A 148 16.48 -4.77 -4.79
C LEU A 148 15.52 -5.96 -4.92
N ILE A 149 14.88 -6.30 -3.80
CA ILE A 149 13.70 -7.14 -3.74
C ILE A 149 12.53 -6.23 -3.41
N SER A 150 11.42 -6.31 -4.18
CA SER A 150 10.20 -5.55 -3.94
C SER A 150 9.00 -6.50 -3.92
N ILE A 151 8.46 -6.75 -2.72
CA ILE A 151 7.30 -7.64 -2.51
C ILE A 151 6.33 -6.94 -1.57
N MET A 152 5.05 -6.83 -1.98
CA MET A 152 4.01 -6.14 -1.20
C MET A 152 3.71 -6.83 0.12
N ALA A 153 3.42 -6.03 1.15
CA ALA A 153 3.13 -6.54 2.48
C ALA A 153 1.74 -7.20 2.59
N ALA A 154 0.76 -6.70 1.83
CA ALA A 154 -0.57 -7.29 1.78
C ALA A 154 -1.24 -6.98 0.44
N ASN A 155 -1.86 -7.99 -0.17
CA ASN A 155 -2.46 -7.84 -1.48
C ASN A 155 -3.80 -7.10 -1.42
N ASN A 156 -3.98 -6.13 -2.32
CA ASN A 156 -5.14 -5.25 -2.39
C ASN A 156 -6.40 -5.93 -2.96
N GLU A 157 -6.28 -7.08 -3.61
CA GLU A 157 -7.43 -7.82 -4.16
C GLU A 157 -7.85 -8.96 -3.25
N ILE A 158 -6.95 -9.87 -2.95
CA ILE A 158 -7.24 -11.11 -2.22
C ILE A 158 -6.99 -11.00 -0.71
N GLY A 159 -6.33 -9.92 -0.26
CA GLY A 159 -6.06 -9.66 1.14
C GLY A 159 -4.94 -10.48 1.76
N THR A 160 -4.31 -11.40 1.05
CA THR A 160 -3.20 -12.23 1.57
C THR A 160 -2.07 -11.36 2.09
N ILE A 161 -1.57 -11.68 3.28
CA ILE A 161 -0.45 -11.00 3.95
C ILE A 161 0.82 -11.80 3.71
N ALA A 162 1.85 -11.14 3.18
CA ALA A 162 3.17 -11.74 2.95
C ALA A 162 3.97 -11.87 4.24
N ASP A 163 4.90 -12.83 4.27
CA ASP A 163 5.87 -12.95 5.37
C ASP A 163 7.03 -11.96 5.18
N VAL A 164 6.71 -10.67 5.40
CA VAL A 164 7.63 -9.54 5.20
C VAL A 164 8.92 -9.71 6.02
N ALA A 165 8.84 -10.29 7.21
CA ALA A 165 9.99 -10.46 8.10
C ALA A 165 10.99 -11.49 7.54
N GLU A 166 10.52 -12.63 7.05
CA GLU A 166 11.40 -13.64 6.45
C GLU A 166 11.93 -13.16 5.08
N ILE A 167 11.13 -12.45 4.29
CA ILE A 167 11.61 -11.83 3.03
C ILE A 167 12.73 -10.83 3.32
N GLY A 168 12.54 -9.93 4.29
CA GLY A 168 13.55 -8.95 4.69
C GLY A 168 14.82 -9.60 5.26
N LYS A 169 14.70 -10.69 6.00
CA LYS A 169 15.83 -11.48 6.48
C LYS A 169 16.61 -12.09 5.33
N ILE A 170 15.94 -12.74 4.37
CA ILE A 170 16.58 -13.29 3.16
C ILE A 170 17.31 -12.18 2.38
N ALA A 171 16.70 -11.02 2.19
CA ALA A 171 17.32 -9.89 1.52
C ALA A 171 18.63 -9.46 2.22
N HIS A 172 18.58 -9.25 3.54
CA HIS A 172 19.73 -8.81 4.33
C HIS A 172 20.86 -9.85 4.41
N GLU A 173 20.52 -11.14 4.47
CA GLU A 173 21.52 -12.24 4.45
C GLU A 173 22.29 -12.30 3.13
N ASN A 174 21.76 -11.66 2.06
CA ASN A 174 22.37 -11.60 0.73
C ASN A 174 22.84 -10.19 0.32
N ASP A 175 22.89 -9.22 1.24
CA ASP A 175 23.30 -7.84 0.95
C ASP A 175 22.41 -7.13 -0.10
N VAL A 176 21.14 -7.50 -0.19
CA VAL A 176 20.14 -6.95 -1.10
C VAL A 176 19.20 -6.03 -0.33
N PHE A 177 18.84 -4.88 -0.91
CA PHE A 177 17.82 -4.01 -0.32
C PHE A 177 16.42 -4.62 -0.43
N PHE A 178 15.60 -4.37 0.59
CA PHE A 178 14.21 -4.82 0.61
C PHE A 178 13.24 -3.64 0.65
N HIS A 179 12.40 -3.56 -0.39
CA HIS A 179 11.24 -2.67 -0.48
C HIS A 179 9.95 -3.45 -0.32
N THR A 180 8.96 -2.84 0.32
CA THR A 180 7.59 -3.37 0.37
C THR A 180 6.56 -2.29 0.09
N ASP A 181 5.62 -2.54 -0.84
CA ASP A 181 4.37 -1.78 -0.92
C ASP A 181 3.48 -2.19 0.26
N ALA A 182 3.34 -1.28 1.23
CA ALA A 182 2.54 -1.47 2.43
C ALA A 182 1.25 -0.62 2.41
N ALA A 183 0.78 -0.18 1.23
CA ALA A 183 -0.41 0.66 1.10
C ALA A 183 -1.65 0.02 1.74
N GLN A 184 -1.78 -1.30 1.68
CA GLN A 184 -2.88 -2.04 2.31
C GLN A 184 -2.56 -2.53 3.73
N ALA A 185 -1.30 -2.43 4.17
CA ALA A 185 -0.84 -3.02 5.42
C ALA A 185 -0.73 -2.00 6.57
N VAL A 186 -0.16 -0.81 6.29
CA VAL A 186 0.01 0.24 7.31
C VAL A 186 -1.34 0.63 7.90
N GLY A 187 -1.44 0.62 9.23
CA GLY A 187 -2.66 0.92 9.98
C GLY A 187 -3.67 -0.23 10.05
N HIS A 188 -3.42 -1.35 9.38
CA HIS A 188 -4.28 -2.56 9.40
C HIS A 188 -3.59 -3.76 10.05
N ILE A 189 -2.27 -3.86 9.94
CA ILE A 189 -1.45 -4.86 10.64
C ILE A 189 -0.27 -4.19 11.33
N PRO A 190 0.30 -4.80 12.39
CA PRO A 190 1.51 -4.28 13.03
C PRO A 190 2.69 -4.30 12.06
N ILE A 191 3.39 -3.18 11.93
CA ILE A 191 4.61 -3.05 11.14
C ILE A 191 5.69 -2.44 12.03
N ASP A 192 6.88 -3.03 11.99
CA ASP A 192 8.10 -2.48 12.59
C ASP A 192 9.24 -2.69 11.59
N VAL A 193 9.65 -1.61 10.94
CA VAL A 193 10.64 -1.66 9.86
C VAL A 193 11.98 -2.26 10.29
N ASN A 194 12.32 -2.18 11.58
CA ASN A 194 13.57 -2.72 12.09
C ASN A 194 13.48 -4.23 12.32
N LYS A 195 12.37 -4.71 12.94
CA LYS A 195 12.17 -6.14 13.17
C LYS A 195 11.94 -6.93 11.90
N MET A 196 11.36 -6.27 10.88
CA MET A 196 11.05 -6.87 9.59
C MET A 196 12.15 -6.67 8.54
N ASN A 197 13.27 -6.04 8.90
CA ASN A 197 14.39 -5.75 7.99
C ASN A 197 13.95 -5.03 6.70
N ILE A 198 13.00 -4.12 6.81
CA ILE A 198 12.53 -3.33 5.67
C ILE A 198 13.48 -2.15 5.44
N ASP A 199 13.94 -1.93 4.23
CA ASP A 199 14.84 -0.83 3.87
C ASP A 199 14.12 0.33 3.20
N LEU A 200 13.03 0.02 2.45
CA LEU A 200 12.11 1.00 1.87
C LEU A 200 10.69 0.49 2.04
N MET A 201 9.76 1.41 2.31
CA MET A 201 8.35 1.06 2.42
C MET A 201 7.47 2.19 1.88
N SER A 202 6.60 1.84 0.94
CA SER A 202 5.62 2.75 0.35
C SER A 202 4.27 2.62 1.03
N PHE A 203 3.62 3.74 1.36
CA PHE A 203 2.27 3.72 1.93
C PHE A 203 1.50 5.01 1.69
N SER A 204 0.18 4.96 1.87
CA SER A 204 -0.72 6.05 1.50
C SER A 204 -1.76 6.35 2.57
N SER A 205 -2.07 7.63 2.74
CA SER A 205 -3.03 8.12 3.73
C SER A 205 -4.47 7.67 3.49
N HIS A 206 -4.91 7.64 2.22
CA HIS A 206 -6.32 7.38 1.89
C HIS A 206 -6.78 5.93 2.08
N LYS A 207 -5.91 5.03 2.46
CA LYS A 207 -6.25 3.65 2.83
C LYS A 207 -6.60 3.51 4.31
N ILE A 208 -6.25 4.51 5.13
CA ILE A 208 -6.46 4.54 6.58
C ILE A 208 -7.32 5.74 7.04
N TYR A 209 -8.29 6.13 6.22
CA TYR A 209 -9.22 7.23 6.50
C TYR A 209 -8.56 8.63 6.56
N GLY A 210 -7.42 8.78 5.93
CA GLY A 210 -6.77 10.05 5.68
C GLY A 210 -7.10 10.63 4.30
N PRO A 211 -6.55 11.82 3.98
CA PRO A 211 -6.80 12.47 2.70
C PRO A 211 -6.12 11.75 1.54
N LYS A 212 -6.72 11.84 0.35
CA LYS A 212 -6.10 11.49 -0.93
C LYS A 212 -5.02 12.51 -1.28
N GLY A 213 -4.08 12.17 -2.14
CA GLY A 213 -3.05 13.08 -2.62
C GLY A 213 -1.89 13.30 -1.62
N ILE A 214 -1.74 12.39 -0.67
CA ILE A 214 -0.61 12.33 0.26
C ILE A 214 -0.28 10.87 0.61
N GLY A 215 1.01 10.57 0.65
CA GLY A 215 1.60 9.31 1.09
C GLY A 215 3.00 9.54 1.64
N ALA A 216 3.72 8.48 1.90
CA ALA A 216 5.10 8.53 2.33
C ALA A 216 5.90 7.34 1.81
N LEU A 217 7.20 7.58 1.64
CA LEU A 217 8.22 6.58 1.46
C LEU A 217 9.09 6.56 2.72
N PHE A 218 9.19 5.43 3.39
CA PHE A 218 10.25 5.18 4.37
C PHE A 218 11.53 4.81 3.61
N VAL A 219 12.65 5.44 3.98
CA VAL A 219 13.98 5.19 3.42
C VAL A 219 14.95 5.01 4.57
N ARG A 220 15.47 3.81 4.76
CA ARG A 220 16.40 3.49 5.85
C ARG A 220 17.68 4.31 5.76
N SER A 221 18.01 5.01 6.85
CA SER A 221 19.17 5.92 6.92
C SER A 221 20.46 5.24 7.38
N LEU A 222 20.37 4.11 8.09
CA LEU A 222 21.52 3.39 8.69
C LEU A 222 21.27 1.88 8.74
N LYS A 223 22.31 1.10 8.38
CA LYS A 223 22.41 -0.36 8.56
C LYS A 223 21.30 -1.18 7.91
N PRO A 224 21.26 -1.22 6.57
CA PRO A 224 22.09 -0.51 5.61
C PRO A 224 21.63 0.94 5.41
N ARG A 225 22.50 1.78 4.86
CA ARG A 225 22.08 3.10 4.39
C ARG A 225 21.63 3.00 2.95
N VAL A 226 20.35 3.18 2.73
CA VAL A 226 19.78 3.25 1.38
C VAL A 226 20.08 4.63 0.77
N LYS A 227 20.59 4.62 -0.45
CA LYS A 227 20.73 5.82 -1.29
C LYS A 227 19.86 5.62 -2.53
N LEU A 228 19.16 6.65 -2.92
CA LEU A 228 18.34 6.66 -4.11
C LEU A 228 18.48 8.00 -4.85
N ASP A 229 18.26 7.99 -6.15
CA ASP A 229 18.19 9.20 -6.96
C ASP A 229 16.77 9.74 -6.99
N SER A 230 16.64 11.07 -7.00
CA SER A 230 15.33 11.73 -7.13
C SER A 230 14.76 11.51 -8.53
N ILE A 231 13.44 11.29 -8.60
CA ILE A 231 12.67 11.28 -9.86
C ILE A 231 11.91 12.59 -10.08
N MET A 232 11.92 13.49 -9.10
CA MET A 232 11.24 14.79 -9.15
C MET A 232 12.20 15.90 -8.69
N PHE A 233 12.60 16.75 -9.62
CA PHE A 233 13.60 17.79 -9.40
C PHE A 233 12.95 19.13 -9.08
N GLY A 234 13.64 19.97 -8.29
CA GLY A 234 13.15 21.31 -7.92
C GLY A 234 13.85 21.90 -6.69
N GLY A 235 13.08 22.47 -5.76
CA GLY A 235 13.57 23.26 -4.64
C GLY A 235 14.22 22.49 -3.47
N GLY A 236 14.51 21.23 -3.62
CA GLY A 236 15.29 20.45 -2.65
C GLY A 236 14.54 20.04 -1.37
N GLN A 237 13.22 20.16 -1.34
CA GLN A 237 12.43 19.66 -0.22
C GLN A 237 12.64 18.15 -0.01
N GLU A 238 12.18 17.64 1.15
CA GLU A 238 12.32 16.22 1.50
C GLU A 238 13.77 15.72 1.24
N GLN A 239 14.75 16.44 1.74
CA GLN A 239 16.19 16.09 1.70
C GLN A 239 16.76 15.94 0.27
N ASN A 240 16.22 16.68 -0.70
CA ASN A 240 16.53 16.57 -2.14
C ASN A 240 16.08 15.25 -2.78
N ILE A 241 15.31 14.44 -2.09
CA ILE A 241 14.76 13.17 -2.59
C ILE A 241 13.45 13.44 -3.34
N ARG A 242 12.60 14.32 -2.79
CA ARG A 242 11.32 14.67 -3.40
C ARG A 242 11.08 16.18 -3.32
N SER A 243 11.28 16.87 -4.42
CA SER A 243 11.11 18.31 -4.50
C SER A 243 9.62 18.72 -4.62
N GLY A 244 9.30 19.94 -4.21
CA GLY A 244 7.98 20.57 -4.29
C GLY A 244 7.46 21.05 -2.95
N THR A 245 6.72 22.15 -2.95
CA THR A 245 6.11 22.72 -1.74
C THR A 245 5.29 21.67 -1.01
N LEU A 246 5.50 21.51 0.30
CA LEU A 246 4.85 20.50 1.10
C LEU A 246 3.33 20.76 1.20
N ASN A 247 2.55 19.70 1.04
CA ASN A 247 1.10 19.71 1.25
C ASN A 247 0.81 19.66 2.77
N VAL A 248 0.99 20.79 3.46
CA VAL A 248 0.86 20.86 4.92
C VAL A 248 -0.47 20.31 5.43
N PRO A 249 -1.65 20.69 4.87
CA PRO A 249 -2.92 20.12 5.31
C PRO A 249 -2.97 18.60 5.14
N GLY A 250 -2.50 18.08 3.99
CA GLY A 250 -2.47 16.66 3.70
C GLY A 250 -1.55 15.88 4.65
N ILE A 251 -0.37 16.44 4.95
CA ILE A 251 0.61 15.85 5.87
C ILE A 251 0.05 15.77 7.29
N VAL A 252 -0.56 16.84 7.79
CA VAL A 252 -1.23 16.87 9.11
C VAL A 252 -2.35 15.84 9.16
N GLY A 253 -3.16 15.78 8.10
CA GLY A 253 -4.22 14.77 7.98
C GLY A 253 -3.69 13.34 7.99
N PHE A 254 -2.56 13.08 7.32
CA PHE A 254 -1.92 11.77 7.34
C PHE A 254 -1.39 11.39 8.72
N GLY A 255 -0.69 12.29 9.40
CA GLY A 255 -0.25 12.08 10.78
C GLY A 255 -1.42 11.76 11.71
N LYS A 256 -2.56 12.48 11.58
CA LYS A 256 -3.76 12.22 12.38
C LYS A 256 -4.44 10.89 12.03
N ALA A 257 -4.45 10.53 10.75
CA ALA A 257 -5.04 9.26 10.29
C ALA A 257 -4.27 8.05 10.86
N ILE A 258 -2.93 8.09 10.82
CA ILE A 258 -2.10 6.99 11.33
C ILE A 258 -2.14 6.89 12.86
N GLU A 259 -2.22 8.03 13.58
CA GLU A 259 -2.43 8.06 15.03
C GLU A 259 -3.71 7.32 15.42
N ILE A 260 -4.82 7.62 14.72
CA ILE A 260 -6.12 6.97 14.95
C ILE A 260 -6.05 5.49 14.57
N ALA A 261 -5.50 5.16 13.39
CA ALA A 261 -5.40 3.79 12.91
C ALA A 261 -4.60 2.91 13.89
N ARG A 262 -3.44 3.40 14.38
CA ARG A 262 -2.63 2.68 15.37
C ARG A 262 -3.37 2.43 16.68
N LYS A 263 -4.13 3.43 17.16
CA LYS A 263 -4.89 3.32 18.40
C LYS A 263 -6.03 2.33 18.30
N ASP A 264 -6.75 2.34 17.17
CA ASP A 264 -8.00 1.62 17.01
C ASP A 264 -7.81 0.25 16.32
N MET A 265 -6.57 -0.08 15.85
CA MET A 265 -6.24 -1.23 14.99
C MET A 265 -6.77 -2.56 15.53
N GLU A 266 -6.51 -2.89 16.78
CA GLU A 266 -6.87 -4.18 17.36
C GLU A 266 -8.39 -4.36 17.42
N SER A 267 -9.09 -3.37 17.98
CA SER A 267 -10.56 -3.38 18.10
C SER A 267 -11.27 -3.35 16.75
N GLU A 268 -10.71 -2.63 15.77
CA GLU A 268 -11.23 -2.61 14.40
C GLU A 268 -11.05 -3.98 13.74
N ASN A 269 -9.86 -4.55 13.82
CA ASN A 269 -9.57 -5.85 13.24
C ASN A 269 -10.45 -6.96 13.83
N GLU A 270 -10.69 -6.97 15.16
CA GLU A 270 -11.59 -7.92 15.78
C GLU A 270 -13.02 -7.81 15.23
N ARG A 271 -13.55 -6.58 15.16
CA ARG A 271 -14.87 -6.32 14.59
C ARG A 271 -14.97 -6.73 13.13
N LEU A 272 -13.95 -6.37 12.32
CA LEU A 272 -13.92 -6.63 10.88
C LEU A 272 -13.79 -8.12 10.59
N ARG A 273 -12.96 -8.87 11.33
CA ARG A 273 -12.89 -10.33 11.21
C ARG A 273 -14.24 -11.00 11.51
N LYS A 274 -14.94 -10.52 12.53
CA LYS A 274 -16.31 -11.01 12.81
C LYS A 274 -17.25 -10.80 11.64
N TRP A 275 -17.23 -9.61 11.02
CA TRP A 275 -18.12 -9.29 9.90
C TRP A 275 -17.75 -10.08 8.64
N THR A 276 -16.48 -10.12 8.29
CA THR A 276 -15.99 -10.86 7.12
C THR A 276 -16.23 -12.36 7.28
N GLY A 277 -15.99 -12.92 8.48
CA GLY A 277 -16.29 -14.32 8.77
C GLY A 277 -17.78 -14.66 8.67
N MET A 278 -18.65 -13.79 9.17
CA MET A 278 -20.11 -13.97 9.02
C MET A 278 -20.56 -13.92 7.55
N MET A 279 -19.98 -13.01 6.75
CA MET A 279 -20.29 -12.92 5.32
C MET A 279 -19.77 -14.13 4.58
N LEU A 280 -18.53 -14.53 4.80
CA LEU A 280 -17.92 -15.70 4.19
C LEU A 280 -18.75 -16.96 4.43
N SER A 281 -19.10 -17.23 5.68
CA SER A 281 -19.95 -18.39 6.02
C SER A 281 -21.32 -18.41 5.33
N LYS A 282 -21.87 -17.23 5.01
CA LYS A 282 -23.12 -17.15 4.23
C LYS A 282 -22.87 -17.36 2.74
N PHE A 283 -21.79 -16.83 2.20
CA PHE A 283 -21.40 -17.00 0.79
C PHE A 283 -21.09 -18.46 0.49
N GLU A 284 -20.36 -19.16 1.35
CA GLU A 284 -20.07 -20.59 1.21
C GLU A 284 -21.33 -21.46 1.10
N LYS A 285 -22.39 -21.12 1.87
CA LYS A 285 -23.69 -21.82 1.81
C LYS A 285 -24.39 -21.68 0.47
N ILE A 286 -24.05 -20.68 -0.33
CA ILE A 286 -24.61 -20.45 -1.67
C ILE A 286 -23.59 -20.69 -2.79
N GLY A 287 -22.51 -21.43 -2.49
CA GLY A 287 -21.49 -21.83 -3.48
C GLY A 287 -20.33 -20.85 -3.67
N GLY A 288 -20.24 -19.81 -2.84
CA GLY A 288 -19.10 -18.88 -2.87
C GLY A 288 -17.81 -19.56 -2.41
N LYS A 289 -16.72 -19.33 -3.14
CA LYS A 289 -15.38 -19.85 -2.83
C LYS A 289 -14.43 -18.69 -2.55
N LEU A 290 -13.71 -18.74 -1.41
CA LEU A 290 -12.75 -17.71 -1.03
C LEU A 290 -11.51 -17.75 -1.95
N ASN A 291 -11.03 -16.59 -2.38
CA ASN A 291 -9.74 -16.41 -3.03
C ASN A 291 -8.72 -15.84 -2.03
N GLY A 292 -7.45 -16.26 -2.16
CA GLY A 292 -6.37 -15.88 -1.26
C GLY A 292 -6.30 -16.74 0.02
N HIS A 293 -5.36 -16.42 0.92
CA HIS A 293 -5.10 -17.23 2.10
C HIS A 293 -6.27 -17.17 3.11
N PRO A 294 -6.75 -18.30 3.66
CA PRO A 294 -7.91 -18.32 4.54
C PRO A 294 -7.65 -17.64 5.90
N GLU A 295 -6.43 -17.68 6.43
CA GLU A 295 -6.08 -17.19 7.75
C GLU A 295 -5.14 -15.96 7.71
N LYS A 296 -4.03 -16.03 6.95
CA LYS A 296 -3.06 -14.94 6.80
C LYS A 296 -3.59 -13.88 5.85
N ARG A 297 -4.62 -13.15 6.29
CA ARG A 297 -5.29 -12.13 5.47
C ARG A 297 -5.71 -10.90 6.26
N LEU A 298 -5.87 -9.80 5.55
CA LEU A 298 -6.41 -8.56 6.11
C LEU A 298 -7.82 -8.79 6.65
N ALA A 299 -8.08 -8.32 7.85
CA ALA A 299 -9.36 -8.52 8.57
C ALA A 299 -10.58 -7.96 7.81
N HIS A 300 -10.36 -6.93 7.00
CA HIS A 300 -11.41 -6.20 6.29
C HIS A 300 -11.60 -6.65 4.83
N ASN A 301 -10.86 -7.67 4.38
CA ASN A 301 -10.89 -8.16 3.01
C ASN A 301 -11.70 -9.45 2.88
N LEU A 302 -12.55 -9.48 1.85
CA LEU A 302 -13.07 -10.71 1.25
C LEU A 302 -12.97 -10.60 -0.27
N ASN A 303 -12.35 -11.61 -0.89
CA ASN A 303 -12.43 -11.83 -2.34
C ASN A 303 -13.06 -13.20 -2.53
N VAL A 304 -14.24 -13.23 -3.17
CA VAL A 304 -15.05 -14.45 -3.27
C VAL A 304 -15.52 -14.63 -4.70
N ARG A 305 -15.37 -15.84 -5.25
CA ARG A 305 -15.88 -16.19 -6.57
C ARG A 305 -17.16 -17.01 -6.47
N PHE A 306 -18.07 -16.79 -7.42
CA PHE A 306 -19.33 -17.52 -7.59
C PHE A 306 -19.35 -18.14 -8.99
N GLU A 307 -19.04 -19.40 -9.07
CA GLU A 307 -18.86 -20.13 -10.31
C GLU A 307 -20.08 -19.99 -11.25
N GLY A 308 -19.85 -19.63 -12.50
CA GLY A 308 -20.88 -19.42 -13.51
C GLY A 308 -21.68 -18.09 -13.37
N ILE A 309 -21.31 -17.19 -12.46
CA ILE A 309 -22.00 -15.90 -12.27
C ILE A 309 -21.00 -14.76 -12.49
N GLU A 310 -21.22 -13.94 -13.50
CA GLU A 310 -20.37 -12.78 -13.75
C GLU A 310 -20.44 -11.74 -12.61
N SER A 311 -19.30 -11.30 -12.13
CA SER A 311 -19.16 -10.27 -11.08
C SER A 311 -19.88 -8.97 -11.44
N LYS A 312 -19.87 -8.56 -12.71
CA LYS A 312 -20.64 -7.39 -13.20
C LYS A 312 -22.13 -7.55 -12.97
N ALA A 313 -22.69 -8.73 -13.18
CA ALA A 313 -24.10 -8.99 -12.95
C ALA A 313 -24.45 -8.86 -11.45
N ILE A 314 -23.60 -9.41 -10.59
CA ILE A 314 -23.74 -9.27 -9.13
C ILE A 314 -23.69 -7.79 -8.74
N ILE A 315 -22.62 -7.07 -9.14
CA ILE A 315 -22.38 -5.67 -8.80
C ILE A 315 -23.56 -4.79 -9.26
N ASN A 316 -24.02 -4.94 -10.51
CA ASN A 316 -25.14 -4.18 -11.04
C ASN A 316 -26.42 -4.43 -10.26
N THR A 317 -26.70 -5.68 -9.88
CA THR A 317 -27.89 -6.07 -9.13
C THR A 317 -27.93 -5.43 -7.75
N VAL A 318 -26.78 -5.36 -7.07
CA VAL A 318 -26.70 -4.84 -5.68
C VAL A 318 -26.35 -3.35 -5.61
N SER A 319 -25.94 -2.70 -6.69
CA SER A 319 -25.33 -1.35 -6.75
C SER A 319 -26.13 -0.25 -6.03
N LYS A 320 -27.48 -0.34 -6.03
CA LYS A 320 -28.34 0.60 -5.30
C LYS A 320 -28.32 0.39 -3.78
N LYS A 321 -27.85 -0.76 -3.31
CA LYS A 321 -27.83 -1.14 -1.89
C LYS A 321 -26.41 -1.26 -1.34
N ILE A 322 -25.46 -1.73 -2.15
CA ILE A 322 -24.11 -2.04 -1.71
C ILE A 322 -23.13 -1.62 -2.82
N ALA A 323 -22.08 -0.90 -2.45
CA ALA A 323 -20.96 -0.57 -3.34
C ALA A 323 -19.81 -1.55 -3.08
N ILE A 324 -19.53 -2.41 -4.05
CA ILE A 324 -18.45 -3.41 -4.08
C ILE A 324 -17.72 -3.36 -5.44
N SER A 325 -16.59 -4.03 -5.56
CA SER A 325 -15.80 -4.06 -6.81
C SER A 325 -15.51 -5.49 -7.29
N ALA A 326 -15.08 -5.62 -8.55
CA ALA A 326 -14.66 -6.89 -9.14
C ALA A 326 -13.16 -7.22 -8.91
N GLY A 327 -12.49 -6.52 -7.98
CA GLY A 327 -11.06 -6.70 -7.69
C GLY A 327 -10.19 -5.72 -8.47
N SER A 328 -10.04 -5.85 -9.77
CA SER A 328 -9.35 -4.84 -10.58
C SER A 328 -10.24 -3.63 -10.84
N ALA A 329 -9.81 -2.45 -10.42
CA ALA A 329 -10.50 -1.19 -10.75
C ALA A 329 -10.22 -0.87 -12.23
N CYS A 330 -11.09 -1.32 -13.13
CA CYS A 330 -10.96 -1.04 -14.56
C CYS A 330 -11.38 0.40 -14.87
N THR A 331 -10.45 1.20 -15.36
CA THR A 331 -10.68 2.52 -15.96
C THR A 331 -11.11 2.44 -17.43
N THR A 332 -11.12 1.24 -18.05
CA THR A 332 -11.44 0.99 -19.45
C THR A 332 -12.73 0.19 -19.62
N GLN A 333 -13.40 0.36 -20.76
CA GLN A 333 -14.64 -0.37 -21.10
C GLN A 333 -14.41 -1.90 -21.29
N ILE A 334 -13.16 -2.33 -21.45
CA ILE A 334 -12.76 -3.74 -21.57
C ILE A 334 -12.34 -4.21 -20.19
N VAL A 335 -13.02 -5.20 -19.64
CA VAL A 335 -12.68 -5.83 -18.35
C VAL A 335 -11.60 -6.87 -18.61
N GLU A 336 -10.35 -6.48 -18.43
CA GLU A 336 -9.26 -7.46 -18.40
C GLU A 336 -9.41 -8.35 -17.16
N PRO A 337 -9.12 -9.66 -17.27
CA PRO A 337 -9.09 -10.54 -16.12
C PRO A 337 -8.05 -10.06 -15.11
N SER A 338 -8.33 -10.23 -13.81
CA SER A 338 -7.38 -9.87 -12.77
C SER A 338 -6.09 -10.67 -12.89
N HIS A 339 -4.96 -9.99 -13.10
CA HIS A 339 -3.64 -10.64 -13.12
C HIS A 339 -3.32 -11.35 -11.79
N VAL A 340 -3.83 -10.82 -10.67
CA VAL A 340 -3.69 -11.44 -9.34
C VAL A 340 -4.40 -12.79 -9.31
N LEU A 341 -5.66 -12.84 -9.73
CA LEU A 341 -6.45 -14.06 -9.71
C LEU A 341 -5.94 -15.09 -10.72
N LEU A 342 -5.48 -14.65 -11.89
CA LEU A 342 -4.81 -15.55 -12.86
C LEU A 342 -3.53 -16.15 -12.27
N ALA A 343 -2.75 -15.35 -11.52
CA ALA A 343 -1.53 -15.82 -10.88
C ALA A 343 -1.78 -16.89 -9.79
N LEU A 344 -2.98 -16.92 -9.18
CA LEU A 344 -3.39 -17.98 -8.27
C LEU A 344 -3.75 -19.30 -8.99
N GLY A 345 -3.72 -19.33 -10.32
CA GLY A 345 -4.11 -20.48 -11.14
C GLY A 345 -5.60 -20.56 -11.47
N LEU A 346 -6.37 -19.49 -11.22
CA LEU A 346 -7.77 -19.42 -11.61
C LEU A 346 -7.90 -19.28 -13.14
N ALA A 347 -8.89 -19.95 -13.72
CA ALA A 347 -9.24 -19.76 -15.12
C ALA A 347 -9.84 -18.35 -15.35
N GLU A 348 -9.81 -17.86 -16.58
CA GLU A 348 -10.26 -16.51 -16.92
C GLU A 348 -11.73 -16.26 -16.52
N ASP A 349 -12.61 -17.22 -16.75
CA ASP A 349 -14.02 -17.18 -16.36
C ASP A 349 -14.21 -17.16 -14.84
N GLU A 350 -13.36 -17.83 -14.07
CA GLU A 350 -13.35 -17.77 -12.61
C GLU A 350 -12.91 -16.38 -12.11
N THR A 351 -11.98 -15.71 -12.81
CA THR A 351 -11.59 -14.33 -12.45
C THR A 351 -12.76 -13.36 -12.65
N HIS A 352 -13.52 -13.53 -13.75
CA HIS A 352 -14.71 -12.72 -14.03
C HIS A 352 -15.88 -13.01 -13.09
N SER A 353 -15.85 -14.15 -12.40
CA SER A 353 -16.87 -14.55 -11.40
C SER A 353 -16.52 -14.08 -9.97
N SER A 354 -15.45 -13.31 -9.79
CA SER A 354 -14.93 -12.90 -8.49
C SER A 354 -15.34 -11.48 -8.12
N ILE A 355 -15.77 -11.27 -6.86
CA ILE A 355 -16.06 -9.95 -6.27
C ILE A 355 -15.13 -9.69 -5.09
N ARG A 356 -14.75 -8.43 -4.93
CA ARG A 356 -14.02 -7.96 -3.76
C ARG A 356 -14.93 -7.13 -2.85
N ILE A 357 -14.91 -7.43 -1.57
CA ILE A 357 -15.60 -6.71 -0.50
C ILE A 357 -14.55 -6.18 0.46
N GLY A 358 -14.50 -4.88 0.63
CA GLY A 358 -13.66 -4.20 1.60
C GLY A 358 -14.51 -3.55 2.68
N CYS A 359 -14.52 -4.12 3.88
CA CYS A 359 -15.24 -3.58 5.02
C CYS A 359 -14.48 -2.38 5.62
N GLY A 360 -15.18 -1.50 6.35
CA GLY A 360 -14.56 -0.36 7.00
C GLY A 360 -15.21 0.02 8.33
N ARG A 361 -14.90 1.25 8.80
CA ARG A 361 -15.45 1.87 10.02
C ARG A 361 -16.95 2.08 9.94
#